data_ff837dfb4025392e38c1f2f7c3500c58
#
_entry.id   ff837dfb4025392e38c1f2f7c3500c58
#
_cell.length_a   1.000
_cell.length_b   1.000
_cell.length_c   1.000
_cell.angle_alpha   90.00
_cell.angle_beta   90.00
_cell.angle_gamma   90.00
#
_symmetry.space_group_name_H-M   'P 1'
#
loop_
_entity.id
_entity.type
_entity.pdbx_description
1 polymer ?
#
loop_
_entity_poly.entity_id
_entity_poly.type
_entity_poly.pdbx_seq_one_letter_code
_entity_poly.pdbx_strand_id
1 'polypeptide(L)'
;MGTKALRNTLFTELPPPGKVIPGGRKARAFSDHAVTEFVAVDEMLVFSPFSPTFGGKRRGMKYHVHLVSDSTGETLKSMSNAALAQFPESHKDCIEHLWALVRTPGQMERVIQAIAAARGIVLFTLVNAEMRDMLQEGCRHLGVPSIAVLDPVLVALGAYLGEPAQGLPGKQHQLDAHYFARIEAMQFTMAHDDGQATEDLDKADVVLVGVSRTSKTPTSIYLANRGLRTANVPLVAGLPLPAELETATRPLIVGLTTSPDRLVQVRRNRLQSMNEERETSYVDLDVVKDEIAHARRIFSRFGWPVIDVTRRSIEETAASIFNLYQRRVEAQRLENGAGAAP
;
A
#
# COMPACT_ATOMS: atom_id res chain seq x y z
N MET A 1 29.54 -19.97 -35.27
CA MET A 1 29.40 -18.88 -36.27
C MET A 1 27.92 -18.55 -36.43
N GLY A 2 27.50 -17.32 -36.13
CA GLY A 2 26.20 -16.81 -36.57
C GLY A 2 25.12 -16.62 -35.51
N THR A 3 25.37 -15.80 -34.47
CA THR A 3 24.31 -15.17 -33.67
C THR A 3 24.73 -13.76 -33.25
N LYS A 4 24.91 -12.91 -34.22
CA LYS A 4 25.19 -11.48 -34.05
C LYS A 4 24.69 -10.69 -35.27
N ALA A 5 23.37 -10.58 -35.42
CA ALA A 5 22.77 -9.63 -36.36
C ALA A 5 21.26 -9.61 -36.20
N LEU A 6 20.74 -9.05 -35.10
CA LEU A 6 19.31 -8.62 -34.96
C LEU A 6 19.15 -7.70 -33.73
N ARG A 7 20.04 -6.73 -33.63
CA ARG A 7 19.95 -5.64 -32.65
C ARG A 7 20.52 -4.36 -33.28
N ASN A 8 19.83 -3.78 -34.23
CA ASN A 8 20.06 -2.37 -34.63
C ASN A 8 19.17 -2.07 -35.84
N THR A 9 17.89 -1.90 -35.65
CA THR A 9 17.02 -1.18 -36.62
C THR A 9 15.66 -0.87 -35.97
N LEU A 10 15.62 -0.08 -34.91
CA LEU A 10 14.37 0.50 -34.38
C LEU A 10 14.63 1.72 -33.47
N PHE A 11 15.65 2.53 -33.81
CA PHE A 11 15.78 3.86 -33.24
C PHE A 11 16.36 4.78 -34.33
N THR A 12 15.51 5.25 -35.21
CA THR A 12 15.79 6.41 -36.07
C THR A 12 14.75 7.48 -35.81
N GLU A 13 15.20 8.50 -35.10
CA GLU A 13 14.89 9.93 -35.19
C GLU A 13 13.40 10.36 -35.11
N LEU A 14 13.02 10.78 -33.92
CA LEU A 14 11.90 11.71 -33.76
C LEU A 14 12.37 13.12 -34.16
N PRO A 15 11.61 13.83 -35.01
CA PRO A 15 11.94 15.21 -35.37
C PRO A 15 11.65 16.16 -34.17
N PRO A 16 12.36 17.30 -34.11
CA PRO A 16 12.17 18.28 -33.05
C PRO A 16 10.78 19.00 -33.18
N PRO A 17 10.21 19.46 -32.06
CA PRO A 17 8.88 20.11 -32.06
C PRO A 17 8.92 21.45 -32.79
N GLY A 18 8.04 21.62 -33.76
CA GLY A 18 7.78 22.94 -34.38
C GLY A 18 7.90 23.04 -35.88
N LYS A 19 7.20 22.23 -36.65
CA LYS A 19 6.87 22.63 -38.06
C LYS A 19 5.48 22.09 -38.42
N VAL A 20 4.57 23.03 -38.64
CA VAL A 20 3.26 22.82 -39.24
C VAL A 20 3.46 22.58 -40.74
N ILE A 21 2.95 21.47 -41.26
CA ILE A 21 2.89 21.19 -42.69
C ILE A 21 1.41 21.26 -43.10
N PRO A 22 1.00 22.15 -44.04
CA PRO A 22 -0.34 22.16 -44.57
C PRO A 22 -0.45 21.24 -45.82
N GLY A 23 -1.52 20.47 -45.91
CA GLY A 23 -1.86 19.82 -47.17
C GLY A 23 -2.40 18.41 -47.05
N GLY A 24 -3.72 18.29 -46.99
CA GLY A 24 -4.42 17.01 -47.02
C GLY A 24 -4.31 16.26 -48.33
N ARG A 25 -4.17 14.93 -48.23
CA ARG A 25 -4.66 13.97 -49.23
C ARG A 25 -5.10 12.69 -48.57
N LYS A 26 -6.35 12.31 -48.83
CA LYS A 26 -6.95 11.01 -48.48
C LYS A 26 -6.16 9.87 -49.11
N ALA A 27 -5.73 8.90 -48.37
CA ALA A 27 -5.28 7.60 -48.86
C ALA A 27 -6.35 6.56 -48.57
N ARG A 28 -6.71 5.80 -49.61
CA ARG A 28 -7.73 4.75 -49.67
C ARG A 28 -7.23 3.48 -48.97
N ALA A 29 -8.20 2.76 -48.48
CA ALA A 29 -8.16 1.47 -47.84
C ALA A 29 -7.31 0.38 -48.53
N PHE A 30 -6.63 -0.40 -47.73
CA PHE A 30 -6.36 -1.82 -48.01
C PHE A 30 -6.87 -2.66 -46.84
N SER A 31 -7.57 -3.73 -47.22
CA SER A 31 -8.33 -4.64 -46.41
C SER A 31 -7.45 -5.67 -45.65
N ASP A 32 -8.04 -6.13 -44.54
CA ASP A 32 -7.81 -7.41 -43.86
C ASP A 32 -6.45 -7.66 -43.19
N HIS A 33 -6.41 -7.43 -41.93
CA HIS A 33 -6.19 -8.32 -40.79
C HIS A 33 -5.95 -7.43 -39.55
N ALA A 34 -6.76 -7.66 -38.52
CA ALA A 34 -6.73 -7.12 -37.18
C ALA A 34 -5.47 -6.31 -36.80
N VAL A 35 -5.48 -5.02 -37.10
CA VAL A 35 -4.65 -4.04 -36.45
C VAL A 35 -5.57 -3.36 -35.44
N THR A 36 -5.38 -3.72 -34.18
CA THR A 36 -5.95 -3.00 -33.05
C THR A 36 -5.56 -1.54 -33.21
N GLU A 37 -6.50 -0.68 -33.59
CA GLU A 37 -6.33 0.75 -33.51
C GLU A 37 -5.95 1.09 -32.06
N PHE A 38 -4.70 1.47 -31.87
CA PHE A 38 -4.33 2.28 -30.73
C PHE A 38 -5.06 3.61 -30.92
N VAL A 39 -6.26 3.70 -30.34
CA VAL A 39 -6.93 4.99 -30.16
C VAL A 39 -5.97 5.82 -29.33
N ALA A 40 -5.54 6.91 -29.91
CA ALA A 40 -4.64 7.84 -29.28
C ALA A 40 -5.15 8.23 -27.89
N VAL A 41 -4.32 8.01 -26.88
CA VAL A 41 -4.57 8.32 -25.46
C VAL A 41 -4.67 9.84 -25.22
N ASP A 42 -4.71 10.64 -26.27
CA ASP A 42 -4.72 12.11 -26.20
C ASP A 42 -6.03 12.75 -25.73
N GLU A 43 -7.13 11.99 -25.62
CA GLU A 43 -8.39 12.56 -25.12
C GLU A 43 -8.69 12.23 -23.65
N MET A 44 -7.83 11.49 -22.96
CA MET A 44 -8.12 11.03 -21.59
C MET A 44 -7.49 11.88 -20.47
N LEU A 45 -6.72 12.88 -20.84
CA LEU A 45 -6.35 13.99 -19.97
C LEU A 45 -7.10 15.23 -20.44
N VAL A 46 -8.40 15.31 -20.15
CA VAL A 46 -9.08 16.60 -20.15
C VAL A 46 -8.54 17.38 -18.94
N PHE A 47 -7.27 17.75 -19.04
CA PHE A 47 -6.85 19.01 -18.47
C PHE A 47 -7.55 20.09 -19.29
N SER A 48 -8.77 20.44 -18.94
CA SER A 48 -9.23 21.80 -19.16
C SER A 48 -8.05 22.67 -18.71
N PRO A 49 -7.58 23.62 -19.55
CA PRO A 49 -6.44 24.44 -19.17
C PRO A 49 -6.78 25.06 -17.82
N PHE A 50 -6.25 24.45 -16.78
CA PHE A 50 -6.31 24.98 -15.45
C PHE A 50 -5.49 26.25 -15.54
N SER A 51 -6.16 27.38 -15.78
CA SER A 51 -5.51 28.68 -15.71
C SER A 51 -4.82 28.72 -14.36
N PRO A 52 -3.49 28.87 -14.29
CA PRO A 52 -2.74 28.82 -13.05
C PRO A 52 -2.94 30.09 -12.22
N THR A 53 -4.18 30.53 -12.05
CA THR A 53 -4.53 31.55 -11.04
C THR A 53 -4.52 30.99 -9.63
N PHE A 54 -4.15 29.70 -9.44
CA PHE A 54 -3.71 29.13 -8.18
C PHE A 54 -2.23 29.43 -7.86
N GLY A 55 -1.63 30.37 -8.56
CA GLY A 55 -0.27 30.83 -8.34
C GLY A 55 -0.14 31.75 -7.14
N GLY A 56 0.51 31.27 -6.11
CA GLY A 56 0.99 32.04 -4.98
C GLY A 56 0.60 31.40 -3.65
N LYS A 57 1.60 30.90 -2.89
CA LYS A 57 1.42 30.56 -1.46
C LYS A 57 0.74 31.74 -0.74
N ARG A 58 -0.57 31.71 -0.59
CA ARG A 58 -1.27 32.62 0.31
C ARG A 58 -1.20 32.03 1.70
N ARG A 59 -0.44 32.65 2.57
CA ARG A 59 -0.33 32.28 4.00
C ARG A 59 -1.73 32.22 4.60
N GLY A 60 -2.14 31.05 5.14
CA GLY A 60 -3.44 30.83 5.78
C GLY A 60 -4.58 30.35 4.86
N MET A 61 -4.32 30.03 3.61
CA MET A 61 -5.33 29.43 2.72
C MET A 61 -5.48 27.94 3.02
N LYS A 62 -6.73 27.49 3.23
CA LYS A 62 -7.06 26.05 3.34
C LYS A 62 -7.32 25.49 1.97
N TYR A 63 -6.80 24.30 1.69
CA TYR A 63 -7.01 23.55 0.45
C TYR A 63 -8.01 22.42 0.73
N HIS A 64 -9.08 22.34 -0.06
CA HIS A 64 -10.07 21.29 0.10
C HIS A 64 -9.83 20.18 -0.91
N VAL A 65 -9.89 18.93 -0.43
CA VAL A 65 -9.78 17.72 -1.25
C VAL A 65 -11.02 16.87 -0.97
N HIS A 66 -11.87 16.70 -1.99
CA HIS A 66 -13.07 15.88 -1.88
C HIS A 66 -12.80 14.50 -2.46
N LEU A 67 -13.05 13.47 -1.65
CA LEU A 67 -12.90 12.07 -1.98
C LEU A 67 -14.28 11.45 -2.11
N VAL A 68 -14.74 11.16 -3.33
CA VAL A 68 -16.11 10.69 -3.60
C VAL A 68 -16.09 9.24 -4.09
N SER A 69 -16.76 8.34 -3.35
CA SER A 69 -16.77 6.91 -3.65
C SER A 69 -18.17 6.30 -3.50
N ASP A 70 -18.52 5.36 -4.37
CA ASP A 70 -19.69 4.49 -4.24
C ASP A 70 -19.49 3.28 -3.32
N SER A 71 -18.28 3.16 -2.74
CA SER A 71 -17.88 2.17 -1.75
C SER A 71 -17.34 2.84 -0.49
N THR A 72 -16.46 2.19 0.28
CA THR A 72 -15.90 2.71 1.55
C THR A 72 -15.00 3.93 1.39
N GLY A 73 -14.42 4.13 0.21
CA GLY A 73 -13.48 5.22 -0.06
C GLY A 73 -12.04 4.99 0.41
N GLU A 74 -11.72 3.81 0.93
CA GLU A 74 -10.37 3.47 1.43
C GLU A 74 -9.28 3.63 0.37
N THR A 75 -9.56 3.18 -0.86
CA THR A 75 -8.61 3.32 -1.98
C THR A 75 -8.30 4.79 -2.26
N LEU A 76 -9.33 5.65 -2.30
CA LEU A 76 -9.16 7.09 -2.48
C LEU A 76 -8.36 7.71 -1.34
N LYS A 77 -8.68 7.34 -0.10
CA LYS A 77 -8.00 7.85 1.08
C LYS A 77 -6.52 7.48 1.08
N SER A 78 -6.20 6.22 0.80
CA SER A 78 -4.81 5.75 0.73
C SER A 78 -4.03 6.45 -0.38
N MET A 79 -4.63 6.61 -1.55
CA MET A 79 -4.01 7.29 -2.68
C MET A 79 -3.84 8.79 -2.40
N SER A 80 -4.86 9.46 -1.86
CA SER A 80 -4.79 10.88 -1.47
C SER A 80 -3.66 11.11 -0.46
N ASN A 81 -3.56 10.29 0.57
CA ASN A 81 -2.49 10.36 1.55
C ASN A 81 -1.11 10.21 0.92
N ALA A 82 -0.94 9.23 0.02
CA ALA A 82 0.32 9.00 -0.68
C ALA A 82 0.70 10.19 -1.59
N ALA A 83 -0.28 10.76 -2.29
CA ALA A 83 -0.07 11.92 -3.15
C ALA A 83 0.24 13.17 -2.33
N LEU A 84 -0.53 13.47 -1.28
CA LEU A 84 -0.33 14.65 -0.43
C LEU A 84 0.98 14.61 0.35
N ALA A 85 1.50 13.42 0.67
CA ALA A 85 2.80 13.26 1.30
C ALA A 85 3.97 13.82 0.44
N GLN A 86 3.78 13.95 -0.88
CA GLN A 86 4.75 14.57 -1.78
C GLN A 86 4.77 16.12 -1.67
N PHE A 87 3.79 16.71 -0.96
CA PHE A 87 3.64 18.16 -0.77
C PHE A 87 3.68 18.53 0.72
N PRO A 88 4.80 18.33 1.45
CA PRO A 88 4.86 18.42 2.91
C PRO A 88 4.50 19.80 3.46
N GLU A 89 4.75 20.85 2.69
CA GLU A 89 4.46 22.23 3.09
C GLU A 89 2.95 22.56 3.01
N SER A 90 2.25 22.01 2.00
CA SER A 90 0.84 22.28 1.75
C SER A 90 -0.08 21.25 2.41
N HIS A 91 0.42 20.06 2.70
CA HIS A 91 -0.34 18.97 3.32
C HIS A 91 -0.99 19.40 4.64
N LYS A 92 -0.30 20.18 5.45
CA LYS A 92 -0.78 20.69 6.75
C LYS A 92 -2.01 21.61 6.63
N ASP A 93 -2.18 22.22 5.46
CA ASP A 93 -3.29 23.12 5.16
C ASP A 93 -4.41 22.45 4.34
N CYS A 94 -4.26 21.16 4.02
CA CYS A 94 -5.28 20.38 3.32
C CYS A 94 -6.37 19.90 4.27
N ILE A 95 -7.64 20.10 3.86
CA ILE A 95 -8.82 19.58 4.52
C ILE A 95 -9.45 18.55 3.59
N GLU A 96 -9.44 17.29 4.00
CA GLU A 96 -10.06 16.20 3.24
C GLU A 96 -11.52 16.01 3.66
N HIS A 97 -12.38 15.82 2.66
CA HIS A 97 -13.81 15.53 2.81
C HIS A 97 -14.09 14.17 2.15
N LEU A 98 -14.35 13.14 2.96
CA LEU A 98 -14.66 11.80 2.48
C LEU A 98 -16.18 11.62 2.34
N TRP A 99 -16.62 11.31 1.12
CA TRP A 99 -17.99 11.01 0.73
C TRP A 99 -18.08 9.55 0.31
N ALA A 100 -18.32 8.67 1.26
CA ALA A 100 -18.44 7.23 1.02
C ALA A 100 -19.90 6.82 0.74
N LEU A 101 -20.06 5.69 0.03
CA LEU A 101 -21.35 5.08 -0.28
C LEU A 101 -22.32 6.01 -1.05
N VAL A 102 -21.78 6.84 -1.95
CA VAL A 102 -22.56 7.74 -2.81
C VAL A 102 -23.13 6.92 -3.97
N ARG A 103 -24.38 6.50 -3.86
CA ARG A 103 -25.04 5.58 -4.79
C ARG A 103 -26.36 6.07 -5.36
N THR A 104 -26.86 7.20 -4.88
CA THR A 104 -28.15 7.77 -5.30
C THR A 104 -28.00 9.21 -5.75
N PRO A 105 -28.83 9.70 -6.71
CA PRO A 105 -28.81 11.08 -7.16
C PRO A 105 -28.92 12.09 -6.02
N GLY A 106 -29.81 11.87 -5.05
CA GLY A 106 -29.96 12.78 -3.92
C GLY A 106 -28.76 12.83 -2.96
N GLN A 107 -27.94 11.74 -2.91
CA GLN A 107 -26.65 11.79 -2.21
C GLN A 107 -25.63 12.62 -3.03
N MET A 108 -25.61 12.44 -4.35
CA MET A 108 -24.71 13.15 -5.25
C MET A 108 -24.98 14.66 -5.23
N GLU A 109 -26.24 15.07 -5.24
CA GLU A 109 -26.60 16.49 -5.11
C GLU A 109 -26.04 17.13 -3.84
N ARG A 110 -26.15 16.44 -2.70
CA ARG A 110 -25.56 16.91 -1.43
C ARG A 110 -24.04 17.03 -1.49
N VAL A 111 -23.38 16.09 -2.16
CA VAL A 111 -21.93 16.15 -2.40
C VAL A 111 -21.57 17.38 -3.24
N ILE A 112 -22.30 17.63 -4.34
CA ILE A 112 -22.07 18.78 -5.20
C ILE A 112 -22.29 20.10 -4.46
N GLN A 113 -23.34 20.18 -3.62
CA GLN A 113 -23.58 21.35 -2.77
C GLN A 113 -22.44 21.59 -1.77
N ALA A 114 -21.91 20.54 -1.17
CA ALA A 114 -20.77 20.64 -0.27
C ALA A 114 -19.49 21.06 -0.99
N ILE A 115 -19.24 20.55 -2.22
CA ILE A 115 -18.13 20.99 -3.07
C ILE A 115 -18.30 22.49 -3.43
N ALA A 116 -19.51 22.95 -3.70
CA ALA A 116 -19.78 24.37 -3.96
C ALA A 116 -19.45 25.27 -2.76
N ALA A 117 -19.74 24.80 -1.54
CA ALA A 117 -19.46 25.52 -0.31
C ALA A 117 -17.97 25.55 0.07
N ALA A 118 -17.24 24.50 -0.27
CA ALA A 118 -15.80 24.36 0.03
C ALA A 118 -15.04 23.93 -1.25
N ARG A 119 -14.87 24.86 -2.17
CA ARG A 119 -14.28 24.57 -3.49
C ARG A 119 -12.86 24.00 -3.37
N GLY A 120 -12.62 22.88 -4.06
CA GLY A 120 -11.35 22.20 -4.03
C GLY A 120 -11.23 21.16 -5.15
N ILE A 121 -10.16 20.35 -5.12
CA ILE A 121 -10.00 19.24 -6.06
C ILE A 121 -10.90 18.07 -5.66
N VAL A 122 -11.50 17.40 -6.64
CA VAL A 122 -12.36 16.23 -6.46
C VAL A 122 -11.69 15.01 -7.03
N LEU A 123 -11.41 14.02 -6.19
CA LEU A 123 -10.93 12.70 -6.59
C LEU A 123 -12.07 11.72 -6.40
N PHE A 124 -12.34 10.86 -7.38
CA PHE A 124 -13.46 9.95 -7.25
C PHE A 124 -13.21 8.55 -7.81
N THR A 125 -13.93 7.58 -7.22
CA THR A 125 -14.01 6.20 -7.67
C THR A 125 -15.49 5.81 -7.74
N LEU A 126 -16.15 6.19 -8.83
CA LEU A 126 -17.54 5.89 -9.11
C LEU A 126 -17.59 4.97 -10.30
N VAL A 127 -18.08 3.73 -10.12
CA VAL A 127 -18.21 2.76 -11.22
C VAL A 127 -19.55 2.89 -11.96
N ASN A 128 -20.58 3.49 -11.31
CA ASN A 128 -21.85 3.77 -11.94
C ASN A 128 -21.73 5.01 -12.84
N ALA A 129 -22.07 4.88 -14.14
CA ALA A 129 -21.94 5.93 -15.14
C ALA A 129 -22.80 7.16 -14.79
N GLU A 130 -24.06 6.97 -14.40
CA GLU A 130 -24.97 8.06 -14.06
C GLU A 130 -24.42 8.94 -12.92
N MET A 131 -23.93 8.30 -11.85
CA MET A 131 -23.35 9.03 -10.71
C MET A 131 -22.08 9.77 -11.11
N ARG A 132 -21.28 9.17 -11.99
CA ARG A 132 -20.06 9.78 -12.54
C ARG A 132 -20.40 11.03 -13.35
N ASP A 133 -21.33 10.90 -14.29
CA ASP A 133 -21.74 12.02 -15.16
C ASP A 133 -22.30 13.17 -14.34
N MET A 134 -23.15 12.89 -13.34
CA MET A 134 -23.67 13.91 -12.43
C MET A 134 -22.56 14.64 -11.68
N LEU A 135 -21.56 13.91 -11.14
CA LEU A 135 -20.45 14.53 -10.41
C LEU A 135 -19.59 15.40 -11.36
N GLN A 136 -19.23 14.86 -12.51
CA GLN A 136 -18.38 15.57 -13.47
C GLN A 136 -19.06 16.84 -14.01
N GLU A 137 -20.36 16.76 -14.31
CA GLU A 137 -21.14 17.92 -14.74
C GLU A 137 -21.23 18.97 -13.63
N GLY A 138 -21.53 18.55 -12.39
CA GLY A 138 -21.53 19.45 -11.24
C GLY A 138 -20.18 20.13 -11.02
N CYS A 139 -19.07 19.38 -11.10
CA CYS A 139 -17.72 19.94 -10.98
C CYS A 139 -17.40 20.91 -12.11
N ARG A 140 -17.81 20.62 -13.34
CA ARG A 140 -17.65 21.49 -14.50
C ARG A 140 -18.36 22.82 -14.30
N HIS A 141 -19.62 22.81 -13.87
CA HIS A 141 -20.40 24.02 -13.57
C HIS A 141 -19.78 24.85 -12.42
N LEU A 142 -19.18 24.20 -11.43
CA LEU A 142 -18.51 24.86 -10.31
C LEU A 142 -17.09 25.36 -10.68
N GLY A 143 -16.54 24.95 -11.83
CA GLY A 143 -15.17 25.26 -12.23
C GLY A 143 -14.14 24.63 -11.32
N VAL A 144 -14.41 23.44 -10.75
CA VAL A 144 -13.49 22.68 -9.90
C VAL A 144 -12.95 21.45 -10.65
N PRO A 145 -11.65 21.10 -10.49
CA PRO A 145 -11.08 19.93 -11.15
C PRO A 145 -11.63 18.64 -10.53
N SER A 146 -11.97 17.68 -11.38
CA SER A 146 -12.39 16.33 -10.95
C SER A 146 -11.55 15.26 -11.67
N ILE A 147 -11.10 14.27 -10.93
CA ILE A 147 -10.21 13.19 -11.40
C ILE A 147 -10.83 11.84 -11.11
N ALA A 148 -11.14 11.07 -12.17
CA ALA A 148 -11.56 9.68 -12.09
C ALA A 148 -10.33 8.79 -11.88
N VAL A 149 -10.07 8.39 -10.65
CA VAL A 149 -8.81 7.74 -10.26
C VAL A 149 -8.67 6.34 -10.84
N LEU A 150 -9.76 5.57 -10.91
CA LEU A 150 -9.73 4.18 -11.39
C LEU A 150 -9.93 4.04 -12.90
N ASP A 151 -10.47 5.04 -13.59
CA ASP A 151 -10.84 4.91 -14.98
C ASP A 151 -9.67 4.52 -15.90
N PRO A 152 -8.48 5.14 -15.81
CA PRO A 152 -7.33 4.74 -16.62
C PRO A 152 -6.94 3.27 -16.40
N VAL A 153 -7.03 2.81 -15.15
CA VAL A 153 -6.70 1.42 -14.79
C VAL A 153 -7.75 0.46 -15.30
N LEU A 154 -9.04 0.80 -15.18
CA LEU A 154 -10.14 -0.03 -15.67
C LEU A 154 -10.10 -0.19 -17.18
N VAL A 155 -9.82 0.90 -17.92
CA VAL A 155 -9.68 0.86 -19.38
C VAL A 155 -8.50 -0.02 -19.79
N ALA A 156 -7.34 0.17 -19.17
CA ALA A 156 -6.15 -0.63 -19.47
C ALA A 156 -6.35 -2.11 -19.16
N LEU A 157 -6.94 -2.44 -18.00
CA LEU A 157 -7.23 -3.82 -17.62
C LEU A 157 -8.29 -4.46 -18.53
N GLY A 158 -9.35 -3.72 -18.88
CA GLY A 158 -10.39 -4.21 -19.80
C GLY A 158 -9.81 -4.57 -21.17
N ALA A 159 -8.94 -3.72 -21.71
CA ALA A 159 -8.23 -3.99 -22.97
C ALA A 159 -7.27 -5.20 -22.86
N TYR A 160 -6.54 -5.32 -21.75
CA TYR A 160 -5.60 -6.42 -21.53
C TYR A 160 -6.28 -7.76 -21.30
N LEU A 161 -7.38 -7.77 -20.53
CA LEU A 161 -8.11 -9.00 -20.18
C LEU A 161 -9.13 -9.40 -21.26
N GLY A 162 -9.46 -8.50 -22.19
CA GLY A 162 -10.51 -8.73 -23.21
C GLY A 162 -11.92 -8.73 -22.60
N GLU A 163 -12.13 -8.14 -21.43
CA GLU A 163 -13.40 -8.14 -20.72
C GLU A 163 -13.82 -6.72 -20.32
N PRO A 164 -15.09 -6.34 -20.49
CA PRO A 164 -15.59 -5.05 -20.04
C PRO A 164 -15.67 -4.99 -18.50
N ALA A 165 -15.38 -3.84 -17.92
CA ALA A 165 -15.61 -3.61 -16.51
C ALA A 165 -17.11 -3.72 -16.17
N GLN A 166 -17.44 -4.44 -15.10
CA GLN A 166 -18.86 -4.74 -14.74
C GLN A 166 -19.63 -3.57 -14.13
N GLY A 167 -18.95 -2.50 -13.73
CA GLY A 167 -19.59 -1.32 -13.16
C GLY A 167 -20.35 -1.54 -11.84
N LEU A 168 -20.03 -2.59 -11.07
CA LEU A 168 -20.71 -2.92 -9.82
C LEU A 168 -19.92 -2.39 -8.61
N PRO A 169 -20.49 -1.46 -7.83
CA PRO A 169 -19.84 -0.93 -6.62
C PRO A 169 -19.58 -1.98 -5.56
N GLY A 170 -18.42 -1.87 -4.86
CA GLY A 170 -18.14 -2.67 -3.67
C GLY A 170 -17.74 -4.12 -3.91
N LYS A 171 -17.51 -4.55 -5.14
CA LYS A 171 -17.08 -5.94 -5.44
C LYS A 171 -15.80 -6.35 -4.72
N GLN A 172 -14.91 -5.42 -4.45
CA GLN A 172 -13.67 -5.67 -3.70
C GLN A 172 -13.89 -6.03 -2.23
N HIS A 173 -15.12 -5.84 -1.70
CA HIS A 173 -15.49 -6.14 -0.32
C HIS A 173 -16.45 -7.34 -0.21
N GLN A 174 -16.50 -8.19 -1.21
CA GLN A 174 -17.26 -9.43 -1.10
C GLN A 174 -16.63 -10.35 -0.03
N LEU A 175 -17.48 -11.03 0.72
CA LEU A 175 -17.08 -12.02 1.72
C LEU A 175 -16.62 -13.29 1.00
N ASP A 176 -15.42 -13.23 0.44
CA ASP A 176 -14.79 -14.35 -0.26
C ASP A 176 -13.84 -15.14 0.67
N ALA A 177 -13.20 -16.18 0.12
CA ALA A 177 -12.23 -16.98 0.87
C ALA A 177 -11.08 -16.14 1.42
N HIS A 178 -10.66 -15.05 0.72
CA HIS A 178 -9.61 -14.16 1.18
C HIS A 178 -10.04 -13.30 2.39
N TYR A 179 -11.30 -12.92 2.44
CA TYR A 179 -11.85 -12.23 3.61
C TYR A 179 -11.78 -13.13 4.86
N PHE A 180 -12.27 -14.37 4.75
CA PHE A 180 -12.25 -15.30 5.87
C PHE A 180 -10.82 -15.67 6.29
N ALA A 181 -9.91 -15.87 5.35
CA ALA A 181 -8.49 -16.11 5.65
C ALA A 181 -7.86 -14.94 6.42
N ARG A 182 -8.22 -13.69 6.10
CA ARG A 182 -7.75 -12.52 6.87
C ARG A 182 -8.30 -12.50 8.29
N ILE A 183 -9.60 -12.81 8.48
CA ILE A 183 -10.20 -12.89 9.82
C ILE A 183 -9.54 -13.99 10.65
N GLU A 184 -9.30 -15.17 10.07
CA GLU A 184 -8.60 -16.27 10.72
C GLU A 184 -7.16 -15.86 11.13
N ALA A 185 -6.42 -15.22 10.21
CA ALA A 185 -5.08 -14.72 10.49
C ALA A 185 -5.07 -13.68 11.62
N MET A 186 -6.05 -12.78 11.67
CA MET A 186 -6.18 -11.81 12.75
C MET A 186 -6.49 -12.47 14.09
N GLN A 187 -7.40 -13.44 14.13
CA GLN A 187 -7.73 -14.19 15.34
C GLN A 187 -6.52 -14.97 15.85
N PHE A 188 -5.81 -15.66 14.93
CA PHE A 188 -4.56 -16.35 15.26
C PHE A 188 -3.54 -15.40 15.88
N THR A 189 -3.30 -14.27 15.22
CA THR A 189 -2.29 -13.29 15.64
C THR A 189 -2.62 -12.67 17.01
N MET A 190 -3.89 -12.41 17.30
CA MET A 190 -4.31 -11.90 18.61
C MET A 190 -4.11 -12.94 19.73
N ALA A 191 -4.31 -14.22 19.44
CA ALA A 191 -4.08 -15.32 20.40
C ALA A 191 -2.59 -15.59 20.64
N HIS A 192 -1.71 -15.25 19.68
CA HIS A 192 -0.27 -15.52 19.71
C HIS A 192 0.57 -14.24 19.88
N ASP A 193 0.01 -13.21 20.51
CA ASP A 193 0.76 -11.99 20.80
C ASP A 193 1.53 -12.12 22.12
N ASP A 194 2.68 -11.49 22.15
CA ASP A 194 3.57 -11.34 23.33
C ASP A 194 3.96 -12.69 24.01
N GLY A 195 4.18 -13.73 23.19
CA GLY A 195 4.65 -15.05 23.64
C GLY A 195 3.55 -15.95 24.21
N GLN A 196 2.30 -15.66 23.94
CA GLN A 196 1.19 -16.55 24.28
C GLN A 196 1.04 -17.68 23.26
N ALA A 197 0.44 -18.80 23.66
CA ALA A 197 0.12 -19.96 22.84
C ALA A 197 1.32 -20.47 22.00
N THR A 198 2.49 -20.60 22.64
CA THR A 198 3.73 -21.04 21.95
C THR A 198 3.66 -22.46 21.41
N GLU A 199 2.78 -23.31 21.94
CA GLU A 199 2.54 -24.67 21.50
C GLU A 199 2.06 -24.79 20.05
N ASP A 200 1.49 -23.73 19.51
CA ASP A 200 0.90 -23.69 18.16
C ASP A 200 1.76 -22.89 17.14
N LEU A 201 3.01 -22.56 17.45
CA LEU A 201 3.88 -21.75 16.57
C LEU A 201 4.06 -22.36 15.18
N ASP A 202 4.03 -23.66 15.03
CA ASP A 202 4.09 -24.32 13.71
C ASP A 202 2.86 -24.06 12.82
N LYS A 203 1.76 -23.55 13.37
CA LYS A 203 0.58 -23.13 12.60
C LYS A 203 0.73 -21.72 12.05
N ALA A 204 1.72 -20.95 12.51
CA ALA A 204 2.02 -19.62 12.00
C ALA A 204 2.63 -19.68 10.59
N ASP A 205 2.39 -18.62 9.82
CA ASP A 205 3.11 -18.36 8.58
C ASP A 205 4.41 -17.59 8.86
N VAL A 206 4.37 -16.69 9.85
CA VAL A 206 5.51 -15.87 10.30
C VAL A 206 5.56 -15.83 11.82
N VAL A 207 6.76 -15.90 12.39
CA VAL A 207 7.02 -15.64 13.81
C VAL A 207 7.97 -14.45 13.92
N LEU A 208 7.53 -13.38 14.61
CA LEU A 208 8.35 -12.22 14.90
C LEU A 208 9.03 -12.35 16.26
N VAL A 209 10.34 -12.23 16.28
CA VAL A 209 11.15 -12.39 17.49
C VAL A 209 11.96 -11.12 17.74
N GLY A 210 12.05 -10.68 18.98
CA GLY A 210 12.86 -9.50 19.32
C GLY A 210 12.61 -8.97 20.71
N VAL A 211 13.47 -8.06 21.17
CA VAL A 211 13.31 -7.43 22.47
C VAL A 211 12.04 -6.58 22.54
N SER A 212 11.60 -6.25 23.77
CA SER A 212 10.40 -5.41 23.95
C SER A 212 10.55 -4.06 23.23
N ARG A 213 9.48 -3.60 22.57
CA ARG A 213 9.38 -2.31 21.85
C ARG A 213 10.13 -2.25 20.51
N THR A 214 10.32 -3.36 19.84
CA THR A 214 10.78 -3.43 18.43
C THR A 214 9.64 -3.52 17.42
N SER A 215 8.47 -2.99 17.74
CA SER A 215 7.29 -2.94 16.86
C SER A 215 6.73 -4.31 16.43
N LYS A 216 6.98 -5.40 17.20
CA LYS A 216 6.48 -6.75 16.87
C LYS A 216 4.96 -6.77 16.74
N THR A 217 4.24 -6.44 17.81
CA THR A 217 2.76 -6.46 17.84
C THR A 217 2.11 -5.65 16.71
N PRO A 218 2.43 -4.37 16.46
CA PRO A 218 1.80 -3.65 15.35
C PRO A 218 2.16 -4.22 13.99
N THR A 219 3.38 -4.76 13.82
CA THR A 219 3.79 -5.43 12.56
C THR A 219 3.04 -6.75 12.36
N SER A 220 2.84 -7.55 13.43
CA SER A 220 2.08 -8.81 13.34
C SER A 220 0.62 -8.56 12.95
N ILE A 221 -0.01 -7.55 13.53
CA ILE A 221 -1.38 -7.14 13.18
C ILE A 221 -1.45 -6.68 11.72
N TYR A 222 -0.46 -5.91 11.25
CA TYR A 222 -0.42 -5.46 9.86
C TYR A 222 -0.27 -6.63 8.86
N LEU A 223 0.55 -7.63 9.18
CA LEU A 223 0.71 -8.85 8.38
C LEU A 223 -0.57 -9.69 8.41
N ALA A 224 -1.23 -9.82 9.56
CA ALA A 224 -2.48 -10.53 9.70
C ALA A 224 -3.60 -9.92 8.84
N ASN A 225 -3.68 -8.59 8.77
CA ASN A 225 -4.61 -7.90 7.86
C ASN A 225 -4.34 -8.20 6.38
N ARG A 226 -3.18 -8.76 6.04
CA ARG A 226 -2.84 -9.27 4.70
C ARG A 226 -2.99 -10.79 4.58
N GLY A 227 -3.57 -11.45 5.58
CA GLY A 227 -3.87 -12.87 5.59
C GLY A 227 -2.73 -13.78 6.07
N LEU A 228 -1.66 -13.23 6.67
CA LEU A 228 -0.56 -14.02 7.24
C LEU A 228 -0.78 -14.24 8.74
N ARG A 229 -0.93 -15.49 9.17
CA ARG A 229 -0.96 -15.87 10.58
C ARG A 229 0.40 -15.59 11.20
N THR A 230 0.46 -14.58 12.06
CA THR A 230 1.74 -14.08 12.59
C THR A 230 1.77 -14.19 14.10
N ALA A 231 2.71 -14.94 14.65
CA ALA A 231 2.98 -14.98 16.09
C ALA A 231 4.07 -13.97 16.46
N ASN A 232 4.08 -13.55 17.71
CA ASN A 232 5.00 -12.58 18.28
C ASN A 232 5.61 -13.14 19.58
N VAL A 233 6.91 -13.41 19.55
CA VAL A 233 7.65 -13.94 20.70
C VAL A 233 8.66 -12.90 21.20
N PRO A 234 8.50 -12.38 22.43
CA PRO A 234 9.46 -11.45 23.00
C PRO A 234 10.72 -12.20 23.49
N LEU A 235 11.89 -11.60 23.23
CA LEU A 235 13.14 -12.02 23.86
C LEU A 235 13.34 -11.25 25.17
N VAL A 236 13.52 -11.99 26.24
CA VAL A 236 13.80 -11.44 27.56
C VAL A 236 15.19 -11.93 27.99
N ALA A 237 16.08 -11.01 28.36
CA ALA A 237 17.41 -11.38 28.83
C ALA A 237 17.34 -12.29 30.06
N GLY A 238 18.11 -13.37 30.04
CA GLY A 238 18.15 -14.35 31.13
C GLY A 238 17.03 -15.40 31.11
N LEU A 239 16.05 -15.31 30.22
CA LEU A 239 15.06 -16.35 30.00
C LEU A 239 15.42 -17.23 28.80
N PRO A 240 15.21 -18.55 28.87
CA PRO A 240 15.38 -19.42 27.71
C PRO A 240 14.33 -19.12 26.64
N LEU A 241 14.64 -19.48 25.41
CA LEU A 241 13.66 -19.48 24.33
C LEU A 241 12.58 -20.53 24.57
N PRO A 242 11.33 -20.32 24.13
CA PRO A 242 10.36 -21.42 24.06
C PRO A 242 10.92 -22.58 23.24
N ALA A 243 10.79 -23.79 23.72
CA ALA A 243 11.30 -24.97 23.01
C ALA A 243 10.67 -25.15 21.63
N GLU A 244 9.41 -24.78 21.51
CA GLU A 244 8.64 -24.80 20.29
C GLU A 244 9.22 -23.83 19.23
N LEU A 245 9.76 -22.70 19.66
CA LEU A 245 10.42 -21.74 18.75
C LEU A 245 11.75 -22.29 18.22
N GLU A 246 12.50 -23.05 19.04
CA GLU A 246 13.76 -23.67 18.62
C GLU A 246 13.53 -24.83 17.63
N THR A 247 12.41 -25.50 17.71
CA THR A 247 12.06 -26.66 16.87
C THR A 247 11.16 -26.35 15.69
N ALA A 248 10.57 -25.14 15.64
CA ALA A 248 9.66 -24.74 14.58
C ALA A 248 10.39 -24.70 13.21
N THR A 249 9.87 -25.45 12.26
CA THR A 249 10.45 -25.55 10.90
C THR A 249 9.58 -24.95 9.84
N ARG A 250 8.26 -24.90 10.08
CA ARG A 250 7.28 -24.45 9.12
C ARG A 250 7.23 -22.92 8.97
N PRO A 251 7.16 -22.12 10.06
CA PRO A 251 7.04 -20.68 9.94
C PRO A 251 8.33 -20.01 9.46
N LEU A 252 8.18 -18.84 8.82
CA LEU A 252 9.32 -17.93 8.65
C LEU A 252 9.57 -17.19 9.96
N ILE A 253 10.68 -17.47 10.63
CA ILE A 253 11.06 -16.76 11.85
C ILE A 253 11.92 -15.55 11.47
N VAL A 254 11.53 -14.36 11.95
CA VAL A 254 12.21 -13.09 11.63
C VAL A 254 12.58 -12.34 12.90
N GLY A 255 13.86 -12.04 13.05
CA GLY A 255 14.37 -11.19 14.14
C GLY A 255 14.14 -9.70 13.85
N LEU A 256 13.50 -8.99 14.79
CA LEU A 256 13.39 -7.54 14.74
C LEU A 256 14.39 -6.89 15.70
N THR A 257 15.18 -5.96 15.21
CA THR A 257 16.19 -5.21 15.98
C THR A 257 16.04 -3.71 15.75
N THR A 258 16.58 -2.91 16.65
CA THR A 258 16.63 -1.44 16.53
C THR A 258 17.92 -0.93 17.15
N SER A 259 18.26 0.36 16.96
CA SER A 259 19.39 0.97 17.66
C SER A 259 19.10 1.14 19.15
N PRO A 260 20.10 1.02 20.03
CA PRO A 260 19.93 1.19 21.48
C PRO A 260 19.30 2.54 21.86
N ASP A 261 19.80 3.63 21.28
CA ASP A 261 19.28 4.97 21.57
C ASP A 261 17.81 5.11 21.20
N ARG A 262 17.41 4.57 20.03
CA ARG A 262 16.02 4.56 19.61
C ARG A 262 15.15 3.74 20.56
N LEU A 263 15.62 2.60 21.00
CA LEU A 263 14.89 1.74 21.91
C LEU A 263 14.67 2.41 23.27
N VAL A 264 15.71 3.03 23.84
CA VAL A 264 15.61 3.81 25.08
C VAL A 264 14.57 4.92 24.93
N GLN A 265 14.60 5.67 23.80
CA GLN A 265 13.63 6.74 23.56
C GLN A 265 12.18 6.21 23.53
N VAL A 266 11.93 5.12 22.79
CA VAL A 266 10.59 4.51 22.67
C VAL A 266 10.10 3.98 24.02
N ARG A 267 10.99 3.37 24.81
CA ARG A 267 10.68 2.86 26.16
C ARG A 267 10.37 4.01 27.13
N ARG A 268 11.13 5.11 27.11
CA ARG A 268 10.83 6.32 27.89
C ARG A 268 9.45 6.91 27.56
N ASN A 269 9.15 7.07 26.30
CA ASN A 269 7.84 7.55 25.88
C ASN A 269 6.69 6.66 26.39
N ARG A 270 6.93 5.33 26.47
CA ARG A 270 5.95 4.39 27.01
C ARG A 270 5.75 4.56 28.51
N LEU A 271 6.83 4.69 29.28
CA LEU A 271 6.75 4.95 30.73
C LEU A 271 5.99 6.24 31.01
N GLN A 272 6.32 7.30 30.30
CA GLN A 272 5.60 8.59 30.41
C GLN A 272 4.10 8.43 30.11
N SER A 273 3.72 7.66 29.09
CA SER A 273 2.31 7.41 28.79
C SER A 273 1.57 6.59 29.85
N MET A 274 2.29 5.91 30.73
CA MET A 274 1.76 5.12 31.85
C MET A 274 1.85 5.86 33.19
N ASN A 275 2.29 7.12 33.19
CA ASN A 275 2.57 7.93 34.39
C ASN A 275 3.59 7.26 35.37
N GLU A 276 4.49 6.45 34.82
CA GLU A 276 5.62 5.89 35.59
C GLU A 276 6.85 6.78 35.40
N GLU A 277 7.23 7.49 36.44
CA GLU A 277 8.40 8.39 36.45
C GLU A 277 9.69 7.71 36.96
N ARG A 278 9.63 6.46 37.39
CA ARG A 278 10.80 5.77 37.94
C ARG A 278 11.79 5.41 36.83
N GLU A 279 13.04 5.85 37.00
CA GLU A 279 14.18 5.33 36.24
C GLU A 279 14.34 3.83 36.56
N THR A 280 14.06 2.99 35.60
CA THR A 280 14.18 1.56 35.69
C THR A 280 15.30 1.06 34.77
N SER A 281 15.88 -0.11 35.05
CA SER A 281 16.82 -0.79 34.17
C SER A 281 16.28 -0.94 32.73
N TYR A 282 14.96 -0.83 32.55
CA TYR A 282 14.25 -0.88 31.28
C TYR A 282 14.65 0.21 30.27
N VAL A 283 15.12 1.38 30.78
CA VAL A 283 15.57 2.51 29.95
C VAL A 283 17.06 2.83 30.13
N ASP A 284 17.78 1.97 30.86
CA ASP A 284 19.23 2.06 30.97
C ASP A 284 19.89 1.67 29.66
N LEU A 285 20.77 2.54 29.15
CA LEU A 285 21.36 2.38 27.82
C LEU A 285 22.26 1.14 27.72
N ASP A 286 23.00 0.82 28.78
CA ASP A 286 23.94 -0.30 28.75
C ASP A 286 23.18 -1.63 28.85
N VAL A 287 22.17 -1.69 29.71
CA VAL A 287 21.24 -2.85 29.76
C VAL A 287 20.56 -3.06 28.40
N VAL A 288 20.10 -2.00 27.77
CA VAL A 288 19.45 -2.06 26.43
C VAL A 288 20.45 -2.53 25.37
N LYS A 289 21.71 -2.11 25.41
CA LYS A 289 22.74 -2.61 24.49
C LYS A 289 22.97 -4.11 24.65
N ASP A 290 23.02 -4.60 25.90
CA ASP A 290 23.22 -6.00 26.20
C ASP A 290 22.03 -6.85 25.75
N GLU A 291 20.78 -6.38 25.94
CA GLU A 291 19.59 -7.05 25.43
C GLU A 291 19.61 -7.18 23.89
N ILE A 292 19.96 -6.11 23.19
CA ILE A 292 20.03 -6.11 21.72
C ILE A 292 21.17 -7.02 21.25
N ALA A 293 22.32 -6.99 21.89
CA ALA A 293 23.45 -7.85 21.56
C ALA A 293 23.10 -9.32 21.80
N HIS A 294 22.39 -9.63 22.88
CA HIS A 294 21.88 -10.97 23.17
C HIS A 294 20.91 -11.45 22.08
N ALA A 295 19.92 -10.62 21.72
CA ALA A 295 18.98 -10.95 20.67
C ALA A 295 19.68 -11.23 19.32
N ARG A 296 20.65 -10.40 18.93
CA ARG A 296 21.42 -10.60 17.69
C ARG A 296 22.23 -11.89 17.69
N ARG A 297 22.78 -12.29 18.85
CA ARG A 297 23.46 -13.60 18.98
C ARG A 297 22.50 -14.75 18.74
N ILE A 298 21.28 -14.68 19.28
CA ILE A 298 20.23 -15.67 19.04
C ILE A 298 19.88 -15.75 17.55
N PHE A 299 19.61 -14.62 16.91
CA PHE A 299 19.29 -14.58 15.48
C PHE A 299 20.39 -15.21 14.62
N SER A 300 21.65 -14.90 14.93
CA SER A 300 22.81 -15.48 14.22
C SER A 300 22.95 -16.98 14.49
N ARG A 301 22.72 -17.43 15.71
CA ARG A 301 22.80 -18.86 16.08
C ARG A 301 21.81 -19.72 15.29
N PHE A 302 20.59 -19.22 15.08
CA PHE A 302 19.55 -19.94 14.37
C PHE A 302 19.46 -19.58 12.87
N GLY A 303 20.30 -18.67 12.39
CA GLY A 303 20.26 -18.23 10.98
C GLY A 303 19.00 -17.48 10.59
N TRP A 304 18.29 -16.88 11.55
CA TRP A 304 17.06 -16.13 11.26
C TRP A 304 17.37 -14.82 10.58
N PRO A 305 16.62 -14.45 9.52
CA PRO A 305 16.73 -13.14 8.89
C PRO A 305 16.41 -12.03 9.89
N VAL A 306 17.17 -10.93 9.83
CA VAL A 306 17.06 -9.81 10.77
C VAL A 306 16.65 -8.54 10.02
N ILE A 307 15.65 -7.83 10.55
CA ILE A 307 15.21 -6.55 10.04
C ILE A 307 15.46 -5.48 11.11
N ASP A 308 16.22 -4.45 10.73
CA ASP A 308 16.43 -3.27 11.56
C ASP A 308 15.27 -2.29 11.35
N VAL A 309 14.52 -2.01 12.45
CA VAL A 309 13.34 -1.14 12.43
C VAL A 309 13.63 0.28 12.92
N THR A 310 14.90 0.65 13.12
CA THR A 310 15.31 1.95 13.70
C THR A 310 14.66 3.15 13.01
N ARG A 311 14.60 3.13 11.67
CA ARG A 311 14.10 4.20 10.83
C ARG A 311 13.02 3.74 9.85
N ARG A 312 12.37 2.62 10.14
CA ARG A 312 11.34 2.06 9.28
C ARG A 312 9.96 2.25 9.87
N SER A 313 8.99 2.47 9.02
CA SER A 313 7.58 2.38 9.39
C SER A 313 7.16 0.92 9.60
N ILE A 314 5.98 0.71 10.20
CA ILE A 314 5.39 -0.63 10.36
C ILE A 314 5.13 -1.25 8.99
N GLU A 315 4.63 -0.45 8.05
CA GLU A 315 4.33 -0.84 6.68
C GLU A 315 5.57 -1.30 5.91
N GLU A 316 6.67 -0.55 6.00
CA GLU A 316 7.96 -0.91 5.37
C GLU A 316 8.55 -2.18 5.97
N THR A 317 8.43 -2.34 7.29
CA THR A 317 8.86 -3.54 8.00
C THR A 317 8.04 -4.74 7.54
N ALA A 318 6.71 -4.61 7.53
CA ALA A 318 5.80 -5.66 7.10
C ALA A 318 5.99 -6.03 5.62
N ALA A 319 6.21 -5.04 4.74
CA ALA A 319 6.50 -5.28 3.33
C ALA A 319 7.80 -6.09 3.15
N SER A 320 8.84 -5.78 3.94
CA SER A 320 10.10 -6.52 3.92
C SER A 320 9.91 -7.99 4.37
N ILE A 321 9.10 -8.22 5.41
CA ILE A 321 8.76 -9.56 5.90
C ILE A 321 7.95 -10.33 4.88
N PHE A 322 6.97 -9.69 4.27
CA PHE A 322 6.13 -10.29 3.23
C PHE A 322 6.97 -10.76 2.03
N ASN A 323 7.92 -9.95 1.59
CA ASN A 323 8.85 -10.33 0.52
C ASN A 323 9.73 -11.53 0.91
N LEU A 324 10.20 -11.61 2.16
CA LEU A 324 10.95 -12.78 2.65
C LEU A 324 10.08 -14.03 2.66
N TYR A 325 8.84 -13.90 3.12
CA TYR A 325 7.86 -14.99 3.13
C TYR A 325 7.56 -15.51 1.72
N GLN A 326 7.28 -14.62 0.78
CA GLN A 326 7.02 -14.99 -0.61
C GLN A 326 8.18 -15.75 -1.24
N ARG A 327 9.42 -15.27 -1.06
CA ARG A 327 10.63 -15.95 -1.55
C ARG A 327 10.77 -17.36 -0.97
N ARG A 328 10.47 -17.52 0.33
CA ARG A 328 10.50 -18.84 0.98
C ARG A 328 9.46 -19.79 0.39
N VAL A 329 8.22 -19.32 0.22
CA VAL A 329 7.14 -20.11 -0.37
C VAL A 329 7.48 -20.52 -1.80
N GLU A 330 8.06 -19.61 -2.58
CA GLU A 330 8.48 -19.88 -3.95
C GLU A 330 9.61 -20.92 -4.02
N ALA A 331 10.62 -20.79 -3.15
CA ALA A 331 11.71 -21.78 -3.03
C ALA A 331 11.16 -23.18 -2.69
N GLN A 332 10.27 -23.28 -1.70
CA GLN A 332 9.63 -24.54 -1.30
C GLN A 332 8.78 -25.14 -2.43
N ARG A 333 8.11 -24.33 -3.24
CA ARG A 333 7.36 -24.82 -4.43
C ARG A 333 8.29 -25.40 -5.49
N LEU A 334 9.43 -24.77 -5.74
CA LEU A 334 10.42 -25.25 -6.69
C LEU A 334 11.05 -26.56 -6.24
N GLU A 335 11.38 -26.69 -4.96
CA GLU A 335 11.92 -27.94 -4.38
C GLU A 335 10.91 -29.08 -4.46
N ASN A 336 9.63 -28.84 -4.12
CA ASN A 336 8.56 -29.82 -4.20
C ASN A 336 8.17 -30.17 -5.65
N GLY A 337 8.27 -29.20 -6.59
CA GLY A 337 8.00 -29.41 -8.02
C GLY A 337 9.14 -30.15 -8.75
N ALA A 338 10.38 -29.99 -8.32
CA ALA A 338 11.52 -30.73 -8.87
C ALA A 338 11.56 -32.21 -8.46
N GLY A 339 10.87 -32.58 -7.35
CA GLY A 339 10.72 -33.98 -6.91
C GLY A 339 9.58 -34.75 -7.58
N ALA A 340 8.78 -34.11 -8.42
CA ALA A 340 7.61 -34.71 -9.08
C ALA A 340 7.77 -34.91 -10.59
N ALA A 341 9.01 -34.92 -11.10
CA ALA A 341 9.27 -35.36 -12.47
C ALA A 341 9.38 -36.89 -12.51
N PRO A 342 8.62 -37.59 -13.38
CA PRO A 342 8.55 -39.04 -13.44
C PRO A 342 9.86 -39.70 -13.90
#